data_cc76e11a71f58038f2e5e3f15ac1a272
#
_entry.id   cc76e11a71f58038f2e5e3f15ac1a272
#
_cell.length_a   1.000
_cell.length_b   1.000
_cell.length_c   1.000
_cell.angle_alpha   90.00
_cell.angle_beta   90.00
_cell.angle_gamma   90.00
#
_symmetry.space_group_name_H-M   'P 1'
#
loop_
_entity.id
_entity.type
_entity.pdbx_description
1 polymer ?
#
loop_
_entity_poly.entity_id
_entity_poly.type
_entity_poly.pdbx_seq_one_letter_code
_entity_poly.pdbx_strand_id
1 'polypeptide(L)'
;MINASLLKNLIREPIWADSVGEVCLAVDFSEANYSSDEVIAISAWLQRQPVPVIGLMNDNEQILEALDFVADTELEVELLASFIGQHRQASAVLVQVTRVTMGLPVIAALTVESLGYATLQGGEEFSRWLSRQKKTNVGGSNISSPVLMERTGTELSILLNSPSNRNALSVSMRDGLSEAFSLVAMDDSIKNVVVSAAGSCFSAGGDLTEFGVSKDVAEAHRIRQLKMPAQYLAEHPGRYSFKLHGACIGAGIELPAFAGHISASRDTFFRLPEVAMGLIPGAGGCVSIPRRIGRHRTNYLAVTGMKLSVEN
;
A
#
# COMPACT_ATOMS: atom_id res chain seq x y z
N MET A 1 -5.27 14.12 23.25
CA MET A 1 -4.49 12.89 23.46
C MET A 1 -4.98 12.22 24.73
N ILE A 2 -5.15 10.90 24.72
CA ILE A 2 -5.65 10.10 25.85
C ILE A 2 -4.44 9.66 26.68
N ASN A 3 -4.48 9.89 28.00
CA ASN A 3 -3.45 9.40 28.92
C ASN A 3 -3.73 7.96 29.39
N ALA A 4 -2.73 7.35 30.01
CA ALA A 4 -2.78 5.98 30.52
C ALA A 4 -3.96 5.69 31.48
N SER A 5 -4.30 6.65 32.36
CA SER A 5 -5.39 6.48 33.33
C SER A 5 -6.77 6.46 32.67
N LEU A 6 -6.99 7.33 31.70
CA LEU A 6 -8.23 7.36 30.91
C LEU A 6 -8.35 6.12 30.04
N LEU A 7 -7.25 5.67 29.43
CA LEU A 7 -7.22 4.46 28.60
C LEU A 7 -7.71 3.22 29.37
N LYS A 8 -7.27 3.03 30.64
CA LYS A 8 -7.70 1.92 31.50
C LYS A 8 -9.23 1.87 31.73
N ASN A 9 -9.90 3.01 31.63
CA ASN A 9 -11.35 3.07 31.70
C ASN A 9 -12.01 2.78 30.35
N LEU A 10 -11.46 3.31 29.27
CA LEU A 10 -12.00 3.17 27.92
C LEU A 10 -11.95 1.73 27.38
N ILE A 11 -10.94 0.95 27.77
CA ILE A 11 -10.81 -0.46 27.32
C ILE A 11 -11.95 -1.37 27.84
N ARG A 12 -12.82 -0.90 28.75
CA ARG A 12 -14.01 -1.61 29.20
C ARG A 12 -15.12 -1.60 28.13
N GLU A 13 -15.09 -0.60 27.24
CA GLU A 13 -15.97 -0.53 26.08
C GLU A 13 -15.31 -1.25 24.89
N PRO A 14 -16.05 -2.02 24.08
CA PRO A 14 -15.47 -2.77 22.97
C PRO A 14 -14.87 -1.88 21.88
N ILE A 15 -15.43 -0.69 21.69
CA ILE A 15 -14.99 0.33 20.73
C ILE A 15 -15.08 1.68 21.46
N TRP A 16 -14.15 2.58 21.17
CA TRP A 16 -14.21 3.95 21.64
C TRP A 16 -15.45 4.66 21.05
N ALA A 17 -16.45 4.88 21.90
CA ALA A 17 -17.77 5.40 21.48
C ALA A 17 -17.68 6.80 20.82
N ASP A 18 -16.75 7.64 21.28
CA ASP A 18 -16.54 8.98 20.74
C ASP A 18 -15.82 8.98 19.35
N SER A 19 -15.37 7.82 18.89
CA SER A 19 -14.62 7.69 17.62
C SER A 19 -15.40 8.11 16.37
N VAL A 20 -16.73 8.19 16.45
CA VAL A 20 -17.59 8.57 15.31
C VAL A 20 -17.27 9.99 14.79
N GLY A 21 -16.91 10.89 15.67
CA GLY A 21 -16.51 12.27 15.33
C GLY A 21 -15.02 12.48 15.12
N GLU A 22 -14.20 11.59 15.62
CA GLU A 22 -12.76 11.74 15.67
C GLU A 22 -12.04 11.21 14.41
N VAL A 23 -10.90 11.80 14.09
CA VAL A 23 -10.10 11.39 12.91
C VAL A 23 -9.13 10.27 13.25
N CYS A 24 -8.62 10.23 14.47
CA CYS A 24 -7.72 9.22 14.99
C CYS A 24 -7.80 9.17 16.52
N LEU A 25 -7.32 8.08 17.09
CA LEU A 25 -7.11 7.91 18.51
C LEU A 25 -5.62 8.14 18.83
N ALA A 26 -5.28 9.20 19.55
CA ALA A 26 -3.92 9.45 20.00
C ALA A 26 -3.80 9.12 21.49
N VAL A 27 -2.85 8.26 21.85
CA VAL A 27 -2.62 7.77 23.22
C VAL A 27 -1.19 8.08 23.64
N ASP A 28 -1.05 8.68 24.83
CA ASP A 28 0.24 8.90 25.47
C ASP A 28 0.59 7.72 26.40
N PHE A 29 1.69 7.06 26.08
CA PHE A 29 2.23 5.93 26.84
C PHE A 29 3.51 6.30 27.61
N SER A 30 3.96 7.54 27.59
CA SER A 30 5.26 7.99 28.13
C SER A 30 5.45 7.69 29.62
N GLU A 31 4.39 7.74 30.41
CA GLU A 31 4.44 7.53 31.88
C GLU A 31 3.73 6.22 32.30
N ALA A 32 3.39 5.35 31.38
CA ALA A 32 2.53 4.22 31.63
C ALA A 32 3.29 2.98 32.11
N ASN A 33 2.96 2.52 33.32
CA ASN A 33 3.36 1.20 33.80
C ASN A 33 2.12 0.28 33.80
N TYR A 34 2.13 -0.74 32.95
CA TYR A 34 1.03 -1.69 32.79
C TYR A 34 1.47 -3.09 33.23
N SER A 35 0.58 -3.83 33.90
CA SER A 35 0.76 -5.26 34.13
C SER A 35 0.63 -6.02 32.79
N SER A 36 1.10 -7.26 32.77
CA SER A 36 0.99 -8.11 31.56
C SER A 36 -0.45 -8.27 31.09
N ASP A 37 -1.40 -8.45 32.00
CA ASP A 37 -2.83 -8.58 31.67
C ASP A 37 -3.40 -7.27 31.07
N GLU A 38 -2.99 -6.11 31.61
CA GLU A 38 -3.39 -4.82 31.06
C GLU A 38 -2.81 -4.60 29.66
N VAL A 39 -1.56 -4.99 29.41
CA VAL A 39 -0.92 -4.91 28.08
C VAL A 39 -1.72 -5.74 27.06
N ILE A 40 -2.09 -6.96 27.41
CA ILE A 40 -2.90 -7.83 26.53
C ILE A 40 -4.26 -7.18 26.23
N ALA A 41 -4.94 -6.69 27.25
CA ALA A 41 -6.26 -6.06 27.12
C ALA A 41 -6.20 -4.78 26.26
N ILE A 42 -5.21 -3.91 26.52
CA ILE A 42 -4.96 -2.67 25.78
C ILE A 42 -4.67 -2.99 24.31
N SER A 43 -3.72 -3.87 24.04
CA SER A 43 -3.34 -4.23 22.67
C SER A 43 -4.52 -4.77 21.87
N ALA A 44 -5.30 -5.67 22.48
CA ALA A 44 -6.49 -6.22 21.83
C ALA A 44 -7.57 -5.15 21.58
N TRP A 45 -7.70 -4.17 22.45
CA TRP A 45 -8.65 -3.07 22.31
C TRP A 45 -8.19 -2.08 21.23
N LEU A 46 -6.93 -1.68 21.19
CA LEU A 46 -6.36 -0.77 20.18
C LEU A 46 -6.56 -1.34 18.76
N GLN A 47 -6.32 -2.63 18.56
CA GLN A 47 -6.49 -3.30 17.27
C GLN A 47 -7.92 -3.31 16.75
N ARG A 48 -8.92 -3.16 17.62
CA ARG A 48 -10.36 -3.15 17.26
C ARG A 48 -10.87 -1.78 16.87
N GLN A 49 -10.09 -0.71 17.10
CA GLN A 49 -10.59 0.64 16.85
C GLN A 49 -10.85 0.88 15.35
N PRO A 50 -11.99 1.50 14.98
CA PRO A 50 -12.33 1.76 13.59
C PRO A 50 -11.53 2.90 12.96
N VAL A 51 -10.82 3.67 13.78
CA VAL A 51 -9.97 4.81 13.40
C VAL A 51 -8.49 4.49 13.52
N PRO A 52 -7.60 5.24 12.86
CA PRO A 52 -6.16 5.13 13.06
C PRO A 52 -5.76 5.39 14.52
N VAL A 53 -4.80 4.62 15.02
CA VAL A 53 -4.27 4.72 16.38
C VAL A 53 -2.83 5.19 16.35
N ILE A 54 -2.56 6.32 17.01
CA ILE A 54 -1.22 6.90 17.16
C ILE A 54 -0.78 6.71 18.61
N GLY A 55 0.37 6.10 18.84
CA GLY A 55 0.99 6.02 20.17
C GLY A 55 2.17 6.99 20.29
N LEU A 56 2.22 7.75 21.38
CA LEU A 56 3.36 8.58 21.77
C LEU A 56 4.23 7.80 22.75
N MET A 57 5.51 7.66 22.44
CA MET A 57 6.59 7.11 23.28
C MET A 57 6.21 5.82 24.01
N ASN A 58 6.49 4.66 23.44
CA ASN A 58 6.24 3.36 24.06
C ASN A 58 7.39 2.39 23.79
N ASP A 59 7.89 1.76 24.87
CA ASP A 59 8.94 0.73 24.81
C ASP A 59 8.37 -0.70 24.89
N ASN A 60 7.05 -0.85 25.05
CA ASN A 60 6.41 -2.17 25.12
C ASN A 60 6.10 -2.69 23.74
N GLU A 61 6.80 -3.75 23.31
CA GLU A 61 6.70 -4.35 21.98
C GLU A 61 5.26 -4.76 21.62
N GLN A 62 4.52 -5.33 22.56
CA GLN A 62 3.15 -5.80 22.30
C GLN A 62 2.18 -4.63 22.08
N ILE A 63 2.35 -3.51 22.80
CA ILE A 63 1.58 -2.28 22.56
C ILE A 63 2.01 -1.66 21.23
N LEU A 64 3.32 -1.59 20.95
CA LEU A 64 3.83 -1.09 19.67
C LEU A 64 3.21 -1.84 18.49
N GLU A 65 3.15 -3.16 18.54
CA GLU A 65 2.52 -3.96 17.50
C GLU A 65 1.02 -3.68 17.32
N ALA A 66 0.33 -3.20 18.34
CA ALA A 66 -1.08 -2.86 18.27
C ALA A 66 -1.36 -1.47 17.69
N LEU A 67 -0.38 -0.58 17.67
CA LEU A 67 -0.49 0.78 17.11
C LEU A 67 -0.45 0.76 15.58
N ASP A 68 -0.98 1.81 14.96
CA ASP A 68 -0.85 2.03 13.51
C ASP A 68 0.28 2.98 13.17
N PHE A 69 0.54 3.92 14.08
CA PHE A 69 1.61 4.90 14.01
C PHE A 69 2.27 5.03 15.37
N VAL A 70 3.58 5.22 15.35
CA VAL A 70 4.39 5.54 16.53
C VAL A 70 4.96 6.93 16.31
N ALA A 71 4.83 7.80 17.30
CA ALA A 71 5.35 9.16 17.30
C ALA A 71 6.32 9.35 18.49
N ASP A 72 7.41 10.07 18.24
CA ASP A 72 8.41 10.37 19.25
C ASP A 72 8.11 11.68 20.00
N THR A 73 7.26 12.53 19.43
CA THR A 73 6.89 13.84 19.96
C THR A 73 5.41 14.16 19.78
N GLU A 74 4.87 15.05 20.64
CA GLU A 74 3.50 15.57 20.47
C GLU A 74 3.31 16.28 19.12
N LEU A 75 4.33 17.00 18.65
CA LEU A 75 4.28 17.67 17.34
C LEU A 75 4.10 16.66 16.20
N GLU A 76 4.73 15.50 16.30
CA GLU A 76 4.57 14.42 15.30
C GLU A 76 3.18 13.81 15.38
N VAL A 77 2.59 13.65 16.57
CA VAL A 77 1.19 13.25 16.75
C VAL A 77 0.25 14.24 16.05
N GLU A 78 0.42 15.54 16.26
CA GLU A 78 -0.38 16.59 15.64
C GLU A 78 -0.24 16.58 14.12
N LEU A 79 0.98 16.40 13.61
CA LEU A 79 1.26 16.31 12.18
C LEU A 79 0.56 15.10 11.55
N LEU A 80 0.69 13.91 12.15
CA LEU A 80 0.01 12.70 11.70
C LEU A 80 -1.52 12.85 11.74
N ALA A 81 -2.07 13.39 12.83
CA ALA A 81 -3.50 13.65 12.95
C ALA A 81 -3.99 14.62 11.85
N SER A 82 -3.19 15.62 11.49
CA SER A 82 -3.49 16.54 10.39
C SER A 82 -3.55 15.84 9.03
N PHE A 83 -2.57 14.96 8.71
CA PHE A 83 -2.58 14.18 7.47
C PHE A 83 -3.77 13.22 7.43
N ILE A 84 -4.04 12.48 8.51
CA ILE A 84 -5.19 11.58 8.65
C ILE A 84 -6.50 12.36 8.45
N GLY A 85 -6.61 13.54 9.06
CA GLY A 85 -7.80 14.40 8.98
C GLY A 85 -8.14 14.87 7.57
N GLN A 86 -7.16 15.02 6.69
CA GLN A 86 -7.36 15.40 5.28
C GLN A 86 -8.03 14.29 4.47
N HIS A 87 -7.79 13.01 4.84
CA HIS A 87 -8.25 11.80 4.14
C HIS A 87 -8.69 10.75 5.14
N ARG A 88 -9.73 11.08 5.93
CA ARG A 88 -10.20 10.26 7.06
C ARG A 88 -10.59 8.84 6.67
N GLN A 89 -11.38 8.71 5.57
CA GLN A 89 -11.89 7.41 5.12
C GLN A 89 -10.76 6.54 4.58
N ALA A 90 -9.90 7.11 3.73
CA ALA A 90 -8.76 6.38 3.18
C ALA A 90 -7.79 5.95 4.28
N SER A 91 -7.49 6.82 5.24
CA SER A 91 -6.61 6.51 6.37
C SER A 91 -7.18 5.42 7.28
N ALA A 92 -8.49 5.47 7.58
CA ALA A 92 -9.16 4.46 8.38
C ALA A 92 -9.16 3.08 7.69
N VAL A 93 -9.51 3.03 6.40
CA VAL A 93 -9.48 1.78 5.62
C VAL A 93 -8.06 1.25 5.49
N LEU A 94 -7.05 2.11 5.27
CA LEU A 94 -5.64 1.72 5.21
C LEU A 94 -5.22 0.93 6.46
N VAL A 95 -5.44 1.49 7.64
CA VAL A 95 -4.98 0.85 8.89
C VAL A 95 -5.74 -0.44 9.17
N GLN A 96 -7.05 -0.49 8.89
CA GLN A 96 -7.85 -1.71 9.02
C GLN A 96 -7.34 -2.80 8.08
N VAL A 97 -7.07 -2.48 6.82
CA VAL A 97 -6.52 -3.43 5.84
C VAL A 97 -5.15 -3.91 6.28
N THR A 98 -4.22 -3.01 6.64
CA THR A 98 -2.86 -3.40 7.03
C THR A 98 -2.80 -4.18 8.34
N ARG A 99 -3.71 -3.95 9.30
CA ARG A 99 -3.84 -4.78 10.52
C ARG A 99 -4.18 -6.23 10.16
N VAL A 100 -5.18 -6.41 9.29
CA VAL A 100 -5.70 -7.74 8.94
C VAL A 100 -4.74 -8.49 8.01
N THR A 101 -4.16 -7.81 7.01
CA THR A 101 -3.33 -8.45 5.98
C THR A 101 -2.03 -9.02 6.51
N MET A 102 -1.50 -8.51 7.62
CA MET A 102 -0.25 -9.04 8.23
C MET A 102 -0.41 -10.48 8.73
N GLY A 103 -1.58 -10.86 9.23
CA GLY A 103 -1.84 -12.20 9.77
C GLY A 103 -2.39 -13.19 8.73
N LEU A 104 -2.64 -12.77 7.49
CA LEU A 104 -3.26 -13.62 6.47
C LEU A 104 -2.24 -14.21 5.48
N PRO A 105 -2.53 -15.39 4.89
CA PRO A 105 -1.85 -15.86 3.69
C PRO A 105 -1.94 -14.79 2.58
N VAL A 106 -0.90 -14.67 1.76
CA VAL A 106 -0.74 -13.55 0.82
C VAL A 106 -1.93 -13.40 -0.13
N ILE A 107 -2.48 -14.48 -0.68
CA ILE A 107 -3.61 -14.43 -1.61
C ILE A 107 -4.87 -13.91 -0.90
N ALA A 108 -5.14 -14.38 0.32
CA ALA A 108 -6.26 -13.86 1.12
C ALA A 108 -6.07 -12.38 1.48
N ALA A 109 -4.84 -11.98 1.79
CA ALA A 109 -4.49 -10.59 2.06
C ALA A 109 -4.73 -9.67 0.84
N LEU A 110 -4.38 -10.11 -0.37
CA LEU A 110 -4.67 -9.39 -1.62
C LEU A 110 -6.18 -9.23 -1.87
N THR A 111 -6.98 -10.22 -1.47
CA THR A 111 -8.44 -10.10 -1.55
C THR A 111 -8.96 -9.03 -0.59
N VAL A 112 -8.47 -8.99 0.65
CA VAL A 112 -8.84 -7.96 1.64
C VAL A 112 -8.43 -6.56 1.16
N GLU A 113 -7.21 -6.41 0.63
CA GLU A 113 -6.76 -5.15 0.02
C GLU A 113 -7.71 -4.69 -1.08
N SER A 114 -8.06 -5.60 -2.01
CA SER A 114 -8.94 -5.27 -3.13
C SER A 114 -10.35 -4.90 -2.69
N LEU A 115 -10.90 -5.49 -1.62
CA LEU A 115 -12.18 -5.10 -1.02
C LEU A 115 -12.10 -3.71 -0.38
N GLY A 116 -11.03 -3.43 0.37
CA GLY A 116 -10.80 -2.11 0.95
C GLY A 116 -10.65 -1.02 -0.13
N TYR A 117 -9.88 -1.32 -1.18
CA TYR A 117 -9.74 -0.43 -2.33
C TYR A 117 -11.08 -0.16 -3.03
N ALA A 118 -11.90 -1.21 -3.27
CA ALA A 118 -13.23 -1.09 -3.88
C ALA A 118 -14.18 -0.24 -3.02
N THR A 119 -14.15 -0.42 -1.70
CA THR A 119 -14.92 0.40 -0.76
C THR A 119 -14.61 1.88 -0.94
N LEU A 120 -13.33 2.24 -1.03
CA LEU A 120 -12.89 3.63 -1.21
C LEU A 120 -13.17 4.17 -2.62
N GLN A 121 -13.13 3.32 -3.65
CA GLN A 121 -13.54 3.73 -5.00
C GLN A 121 -14.98 4.22 -5.08
N GLY A 122 -15.87 3.70 -4.22
CA GLY A 122 -17.25 4.17 -4.06
C GLY A 122 -17.41 5.35 -3.11
N GLY A 123 -16.31 5.83 -2.49
CA GLY A 123 -16.31 6.87 -1.47
C GLY A 123 -16.26 8.30 -2.00
N GLU A 124 -16.67 9.25 -1.14
CA GLU A 124 -16.68 10.68 -1.49
C GLU A 124 -15.26 11.28 -1.64
N GLU A 125 -14.27 10.81 -0.88
CA GLU A 125 -12.90 11.31 -0.96
C GLU A 125 -12.32 11.08 -2.35
N PHE A 126 -12.46 9.86 -2.88
CA PHE A 126 -12.03 9.52 -4.23
C PHE A 126 -12.83 10.27 -5.30
N SER A 127 -14.16 10.36 -5.16
CA SER A 127 -15.03 11.10 -6.07
C SER A 127 -14.64 12.58 -6.14
N ARG A 128 -14.33 13.19 -4.99
CA ARG A 128 -13.86 14.58 -4.88
C ARG A 128 -12.49 14.78 -5.53
N TRP A 129 -11.58 13.81 -5.35
CA TRP A 129 -10.29 13.84 -6.02
C TRP A 129 -10.45 13.73 -7.54
N LEU A 130 -11.27 12.79 -8.04
CA LEU A 130 -11.55 12.62 -9.48
C LEU A 130 -12.12 13.90 -10.12
N SER A 131 -13.01 14.59 -9.43
CA SER A 131 -13.63 15.82 -9.95
C SER A 131 -12.62 16.96 -10.17
N ARG A 132 -11.48 16.93 -9.48
CA ARG A 132 -10.39 17.90 -9.61
C ARG A 132 -9.38 17.54 -10.70
N GLN A 133 -9.40 16.30 -11.20
CA GLN A 133 -8.50 15.88 -12.26
C GLN A 133 -8.92 16.53 -13.58
N LYS A 134 -7.97 17.18 -14.23
CA LYS A 134 -8.19 17.63 -15.62
C LYS A 134 -8.29 16.40 -16.51
N LYS A 135 -9.38 16.25 -17.23
CA LYS A 135 -9.48 15.22 -18.29
C LYS A 135 -8.46 15.58 -19.38
N THR A 136 -7.28 15.04 -19.27
CA THR A 136 -6.33 15.06 -20.39
C THR A 136 -6.78 13.96 -21.37
N ASN A 137 -7.24 14.38 -22.53
CA ASN A 137 -7.32 13.46 -23.66
C ASN A 137 -5.89 13.06 -24.06
N VAL A 138 -5.33 12.11 -23.34
CA VAL A 138 -4.11 11.46 -23.81
C VAL A 138 -4.58 10.54 -24.93
N GLY A 139 -4.32 10.97 -26.18
CA GLY A 139 -4.48 10.10 -27.34
C GLY A 139 -3.72 8.81 -27.05
N GLY A 140 -4.42 7.68 -27.15
CA GLY A 140 -3.83 6.38 -26.87
C GLY A 140 -2.52 6.26 -27.62
N SER A 141 -1.41 6.14 -26.91
CA SER A 141 -0.14 5.79 -27.52
C SER A 141 -0.32 4.38 -28.11
N ASN A 142 -0.27 4.27 -29.43
CA ASN A 142 -0.17 2.98 -30.13
C ASN A 142 1.17 2.33 -29.82
N ILE A 143 1.40 1.95 -28.57
CA ILE A 143 2.55 1.12 -28.19
C ILE A 143 2.12 -0.31 -28.51
N SER A 144 2.78 -0.93 -29.47
CA SER A 144 2.45 -2.28 -29.94
C SER A 144 2.57 -3.36 -28.87
N SER A 145 3.41 -3.13 -27.83
CA SER A 145 3.48 -3.97 -26.63
C SER A 145 4.12 -3.18 -25.47
N PRO A 146 3.38 -2.91 -24.37
CA PRO A 146 3.92 -2.20 -23.21
C PRO A 146 4.84 -3.07 -22.36
N VAL A 147 4.82 -4.39 -22.54
CA VAL A 147 5.68 -5.37 -21.88
C VAL A 147 6.39 -6.18 -22.93
N LEU A 148 7.71 -6.15 -22.93
CA LEU A 148 8.55 -6.97 -23.80
C LEU A 148 9.15 -8.10 -22.98
N MET A 149 9.24 -9.30 -23.58
CA MET A 149 9.80 -10.49 -22.97
C MET A 149 10.90 -11.07 -23.86
N GLU A 150 12.03 -11.42 -23.26
CA GLU A 150 13.12 -12.13 -23.92
C GLU A 150 13.59 -13.27 -23.03
N ARG A 151 13.64 -14.48 -23.59
CA ARG A 151 14.09 -15.67 -22.88
C ARG A 151 15.46 -16.13 -23.34
N THR A 152 16.36 -16.35 -22.38
CA THR A 152 17.69 -16.94 -22.62
C THR A 152 17.88 -18.12 -21.66
N GLY A 153 17.73 -19.33 -22.15
CA GLY A 153 17.82 -20.54 -21.33
C GLY A 153 16.77 -20.58 -20.23
N THR A 154 17.21 -20.53 -18.97
CA THR A 154 16.35 -20.54 -17.78
C THR A 154 16.02 -19.14 -17.26
N GLU A 155 16.53 -18.09 -17.89
CA GLU A 155 16.27 -16.69 -17.52
C GLU A 155 15.23 -16.07 -18.44
N LEU A 156 14.27 -15.33 -17.88
CA LEU A 156 13.32 -14.47 -18.58
C LEU A 156 13.57 -13.01 -18.20
N SER A 157 13.89 -12.19 -19.19
CA SER A 157 13.95 -10.74 -19.06
C SER A 157 12.60 -10.13 -19.43
N ILE A 158 12.07 -9.29 -18.54
CA ILE A 158 10.83 -8.55 -18.75
C ILE A 158 11.15 -7.05 -18.72
N LEU A 159 10.78 -6.33 -19.78
CA LEU A 159 10.99 -4.90 -19.89
C LEU A 159 9.64 -4.16 -19.96
N LEU A 160 9.39 -3.25 -19.01
CA LEU A 160 8.32 -2.27 -19.10
C LEU A 160 8.71 -1.26 -20.19
N ASN A 161 7.91 -1.20 -21.27
CA ASN A 161 8.25 -0.45 -22.47
C ASN A 161 7.17 0.56 -22.86
N SER A 162 6.79 1.41 -21.91
CA SER A 162 5.87 2.54 -22.16
C SER A 162 6.43 3.84 -21.57
N PRO A 163 7.66 4.27 -22.02
CA PRO A 163 8.32 5.43 -21.41
C PRO A 163 7.59 6.74 -21.63
N SER A 164 6.76 6.86 -22.66
CA SER A 164 5.96 8.07 -22.95
C SER A 164 4.93 8.39 -21.87
N ASN A 165 4.36 7.38 -21.21
CA ASN A 165 3.50 7.55 -20.03
C ASN A 165 4.21 7.14 -18.72
N ARG A 166 5.56 7.12 -18.73
CA ARG A 166 6.40 6.78 -17.56
C ARG A 166 6.10 5.39 -16.99
N ASN A 167 5.84 4.42 -17.87
CA ASN A 167 5.51 3.04 -17.53
C ASN A 167 4.38 2.92 -16.52
N ALA A 168 3.37 3.80 -16.63
CA ALA A 168 2.20 3.75 -15.77
C ALA A 168 1.45 2.42 -15.94
N LEU A 169 0.91 1.91 -14.84
CA LEU A 169 0.13 0.66 -14.82
C LEU A 169 -1.28 0.93 -15.41
N SER A 170 -1.33 1.02 -16.74
CA SER A 170 -2.57 1.02 -17.52
C SER A 170 -3.15 -0.39 -17.61
N VAL A 171 -4.37 -0.52 -18.13
CA VAL A 171 -4.98 -1.84 -18.43
C VAL A 171 -4.06 -2.69 -19.28
N SER A 172 -3.48 -2.13 -20.35
CA SER A 172 -2.58 -2.88 -21.25
C SER A 172 -1.26 -3.29 -20.56
N MET A 173 -0.67 -2.42 -19.74
CA MET A 173 0.53 -2.75 -18.95
C MET A 173 0.23 -3.82 -17.91
N ARG A 174 -0.88 -3.69 -17.18
CA ARG A 174 -1.34 -4.69 -16.20
C ARG A 174 -1.54 -6.07 -16.85
N ASP A 175 -2.28 -6.12 -17.96
CA ASP A 175 -2.59 -7.37 -18.64
C ASP A 175 -1.32 -8.01 -19.21
N GLY A 176 -0.39 -7.24 -19.80
CA GLY A 176 0.90 -7.74 -20.26
C GLY A 176 1.79 -8.26 -19.13
N LEU A 177 1.82 -7.60 -17.97
CA LEU A 177 2.54 -8.11 -16.79
C LEU A 177 1.89 -9.38 -16.24
N SER A 178 0.55 -9.44 -16.19
CA SER A 178 -0.16 -10.64 -15.75
C SER A 178 0.11 -11.83 -16.67
N GLU A 179 0.16 -11.61 -17.98
CA GLU A 179 0.53 -12.64 -18.97
C GLU A 179 1.98 -13.12 -18.75
N ALA A 180 2.93 -12.18 -18.62
CA ALA A 180 4.33 -12.49 -18.38
C ALA A 180 4.54 -13.30 -17.10
N PHE A 181 3.92 -12.90 -15.99
CA PHE A 181 4.06 -13.60 -14.71
C PHE A 181 3.29 -14.92 -14.67
N SER A 182 2.16 -15.01 -15.37
CA SER A 182 1.43 -16.29 -15.57
C SER A 182 2.28 -17.30 -16.33
N LEU A 183 3.02 -16.88 -17.35
CA LEU A 183 3.97 -17.74 -18.06
C LEU A 183 5.02 -18.31 -17.11
N VAL A 184 5.58 -17.47 -16.21
CA VAL A 184 6.55 -17.92 -15.21
C VAL A 184 5.95 -18.94 -14.23
N ALA A 185 4.69 -18.73 -13.84
CA ALA A 185 4.00 -19.66 -12.94
C ALA A 185 3.73 -21.03 -13.59
N MET A 186 3.48 -21.05 -14.92
CA MET A 186 3.19 -22.29 -15.66
C MET A 186 4.44 -23.01 -16.18
N ASP A 187 5.59 -22.36 -16.27
CA ASP A 187 6.82 -22.94 -16.82
C ASP A 187 7.92 -23.03 -15.76
N ASP A 188 8.06 -24.20 -15.15
CA ASP A 188 9.08 -24.48 -14.14
C ASP A 188 10.52 -24.45 -14.68
N SER A 189 10.73 -24.39 -15.98
CA SER A 189 12.06 -24.25 -16.56
C SER A 189 12.56 -22.79 -16.50
N ILE A 190 11.70 -21.81 -16.26
CA ILE A 190 12.08 -20.41 -15.97
C ILE A 190 12.46 -20.31 -14.49
N LYS A 191 13.76 -20.18 -14.22
CA LYS A 191 14.28 -20.14 -12.84
C LYS A 191 14.51 -18.74 -12.33
N ASN A 192 14.89 -17.81 -13.22
CA ASN A 192 15.22 -16.44 -12.90
C ASN A 192 14.44 -15.49 -13.80
N VAL A 193 13.86 -14.47 -13.21
CA VAL A 193 13.10 -13.43 -13.91
C VAL A 193 13.68 -12.07 -13.53
N VAL A 194 14.13 -11.32 -14.53
CA VAL A 194 14.66 -9.97 -14.33
C VAL A 194 13.67 -8.97 -14.90
N VAL A 195 13.08 -8.14 -14.05
CA VAL A 195 12.14 -7.08 -14.45
C VAL A 195 12.84 -5.74 -14.42
N SER A 196 12.81 -5.02 -15.52
CA SER A 196 13.37 -3.69 -15.70
C SER A 196 12.41 -2.78 -16.45
N ALA A 197 12.77 -1.51 -16.63
CA ALA A 197 11.92 -0.56 -17.34
C ALA A 197 12.76 0.35 -18.27
N ALA A 198 12.15 0.72 -19.39
CA ALA A 198 12.70 1.70 -20.32
C ALA A 198 12.37 3.14 -19.87
N GLY A 199 13.20 4.10 -20.28
CA GLY A 199 12.96 5.52 -20.03
C GLY A 199 13.58 6.04 -18.74
N SER A 200 13.08 7.16 -18.22
CA SER A 200 13.69 7.92 -17.11
C SER A 200 13.26 7.45 -15.73
N CYS A 201 12.33 6.50 -15.62
CA CYS A 201 11.90 5.97 -14.35
C CYS A 201 11.31 4.56 -14.49
N PHE A 202 11.30 3.81 -13.41
CA PHE A 202 10.75 2.46 -13.41
C PHE A 202 9.24 2.49 -13.67
N SER A 203 8.46 3.21 -12.84
CA SER A 203 7.02 3.41 -13.08
C SER A 203 6.46 4.55 -12.23
N ALA A 204 5.59 5.36 -12.85
CA ALA A 204 4.85 6.44 -12.19
C ALA A 204 3.58 5.96 -11.45
N GLY A 205 3.35 4.64 -11.32
CA GLY A 205 2.17 4.08 -10.65
C GLY A 205 1.00 3.85 -11.58
N GLY A 206 -0.22 3.84 -11.05
CA GLY A 206 -1.43 3.65 -11.84
C GLY A 206 -1.63 4.73 -12.91
N ASP A 207 -2.19 4.36 -14.05
CA ASP A 207 -2.54 5.32 -15.10
C ASP A 207 -3.76 6.14 -14.66
N LEU A 208 -3.51 7.40 -14.28
CA LEU A 208 -4.56 8.28 -13.76
C LEU A 208 -5.67 8.58 -14.78
N THR A 209 -5.42 8.39 -16.07
CA THR A 209 -6.43 8.60 -17.12
C THR A 209 -7.51 7.52 -17.13
N GLU A 210 -7.20 6.35 -16.55
CA GLU A 210 -8.11 5.21 -16.43
C GLU A 210 -8.85 5.18 -15.08
N PHE A 211 -8.51 6.08 -14.14
CA PHE A 211 -9.17 6.14 -12.84
C PHE A 211 -10.60 6.65 -12.98
N GLY A 212 -11.55 5.96 -12.31
CA GLY A 212 -12.97 6.33 -12.35
C GLY A 212 -13.71 5.99 -13.67
N VAL A 213 -13.06 5.26 -14.60
CA VAL A 213 -13.71 4.76 -15.83
C VAL A 213 -14.75 3.70 -15.48
N SER A 214 -14.42 2.74 -14.64
CA SER A 214 -15.40 1.79 -14.11
C SER A 214 -16.25 2.46 -13.04
N LYS A 215 -17.57 2.48 -13.26
CA LYS A 215 -18.55 3.00 -12.28
C LYS A 215 -19.02 1.91 -11.31
N ASP A 216 -18.89 0.66 -11.71
CA ASP A 216 -19.23 -0.49 -10.86
C ASP A 216 -17.98 -0.94 -10.10
N VAL A 217 -17.95 -0.63 -8.81
CA VAL A 217 -16.83 -0.96 -7.90
C VAL A 217 -16.73 -2.47 -7.63
N ALA A 218 -17.85 -3.20 -7.69
CA ALA A 218 -17.85 -4.66 -7.54
C ALA A 218 -17.21 -5.32 -8.76
N GLU A 219 -17.52 -4.85 -9.97
CA GLU A 219 -16.86 -5.29 -11.19
C GLU A 219 -15.37 -4.92 -11.21
N ALA A 220 -15.00 -3.73 -10.73
CA ALA A 220 -13.61 -3.33 -10.58
C ALA A 220 -12.84 -4.26 -9.61
N HIS A 221 -13.48 -4.67 -8.50
CA HIS A 221 -12.92 -5.67 -7.59
C HIS A 221 -12.75 -7.03 -8.30
N ARG A 222 -13.76 -7.51 -9.03
CA ARG A 222 -13.68 -8.77 -9.79
C ARG A 222 -12.52 -8.75 -10.80
N ILE A 223 -12.34 -7.65 -11.52
CA ILE A 223 -11.23 -7.48 -12.47
C ILE A 223 -9.88 -7.55 -11.74
N ARG A 224 -9.72 -6.88 -10.58
CA ARG A 224 -8.49 -6.96 -9.78
C ARG A 224 -8.19 -8.39 -9.35
N GLN A 225 -9.20 -9.15 -8.89
CA GLN A 225 -9.02 -10.54 -8.51
C GLN A 225 -8.57 -11.44 -9.66
N LEU A 226 -8.96 -11.12 -10.90
CA LEU A 226 -8.63 -11.93 -12.07
C LEU A 226 -7.34 -11.51 -12.80
N LYS A 227 -6.95 -10.24 -12.68
CA LYS A 227 -5.97 -9.62 -13.58
C LYS A 227 -4.80 -8.93 -12.85
N MET A 228 -4.74 -8.97 -11.51
CA MET A 228 -3.65 -8.30 -10.79
C MET A 228 -2.37 -9.15 -10.84
N PRO A 229 -1.26 -8.59 -11.36
CA PRO A 229 0.03 -9.29 -11.47
C PRO A 229 0.60 -9.77 -10.12
N ALA A 230 0.23 -9.08 -9.02
CA ALA A 230 0.70 -9.37 -7.67
C ALA A 230 0.47 -10.83 -7.23
N GLN A 231 -0.61 -11.46 -7.70
CA GLN A 231 -0.93 -12.86 -7.35
C GLN A 231 0.18 -13.81 -7.80
N TYR A 232 0.64 -13.68 -9.03
CA TYR A 232 1.71 -14.52 -9.58
C TYR A 232 3.08 -14.25 -8.93
N LEU A 233 3.38 -12.98 -8.65
CA LEU A 233 4.61 -12.60 -7.94
C LEU A 233 4.67 -13.22 -6.54
N ALA A 234 3.52 -13.25 -5.86
CA ALA A 234 3.40 -13.76 -4.50
C ALA A 234 3.62 -15.27 -4.38
N GLU A 235 3.35 -16.05 -5.43
CA GLU A 235 3.51 -17.50 -5.44
C GLU A 235 4.99 -17.93 -5.49
N HIS A 236 5.83 -17.19 -6.24
CA HIS A 236 7.22 -17.54 -6.47
C HIS A 236 8.19 -16.37 -6.30
N PRO A 237 8.16 -15.66 -5.16
CA PRO A 237 8.90 -14.41 -4.98
C PRO A 237 10.41 -14.57 -5.24
N GLY A 238 11.00 -15.72 -4.89
CA GLY A 238 12.42 -16.01 -5.06
C GLY A 238 12.90 -16.09 -6.51
N ARG A 239 11.99 -16.25 -7.50
CA ARG A 239 12.36 -16.25 -8.92
C ARG A 239 12.55 -14.85 -9.49
N TYR A 240 12.02 -13.80 -8.82
CA TYR A 240 11.97 -12.45 -9.35
C TYR A 240 13.03 -11.53 -8.78
N SER A 241 13.66 -10.78 -9.68
CA SER A 241 14.59 -9.69 -9.40
C SER A 241 14.13 -8.43 -10.12
N PHE A 242 13.95 -7.32 -9.40
CA PHE A 242 13.56 -6.04 -9.97
C PHE A 242 14.74 -5.08 -9.98
N LYS A 243 14.96 -4.41 -11.14
CA LYS A 243 15.97 -3.35 -11.31
C LYS A 243 15.26 -2.00 -11.38
N LEU A 244 15.31 -1.24 -10.31
CA LEU A 244 14.58 0.02 -10.14
C LEU A 244 15.46 1.23 -10.45
N HIS A 245 14.89 2.29 -11.05
CA HIS A 245 15.53 3.57 -11.26
C HIS A 245 14.53 4.72 -11.31
N GLY A 246 14.96 5.92 -10.94
CA GLY A 246 14.11 7.11 -10.94
C GLY A 246 12.88 6.95 -10.07
N ALA A 247 11.71 7.34 -10.57
CA ALA A 247 10.46 7.26 -9.83
C ALA A 247 9.91 5.83 -9.77
N CYS A 248 9.60 5.36 -8.55
CA CYS A 248 8.89 4.12 -8.24
C CYS A 248 7.68 4.48 -7.36
N ILE A 249 6.56 4.78 -7.99
CA ILE A 249 5.38 5.35 -7.33
C ILE A 249 4.22 4.35 -7.36
N GLY A 250 3.49 4.18 -6.23
CA GLY A 250 2.35 3.28 -6.14
C GLY A 250 2.67 1.88 -6.67
N ALA A 251 1.94 1.40 -7.68
CA ALA A 251 2.20 0.10 -8.32
C ALA A 251 3.66 -0.10 -8.73
N GLY A 252 4.42 0.98 -8.99
CA GLY A 252 5.84 0.97 -9.32
C GLY A 252 6.76 0.54 -8.17
N ILE A 253 6.27 0.49 -6.94
CA ILE A 253 6.95 -0.15 -5.81
C ILE A 253 6.12 -1.26 -5.19
N GLU A 254 4.79 -1.21 -5.28
CA GLU A 254 3.92 -2.23 -4.71
C GLU A 254 4.18 -3.63 -5.30
N LEU A 255 4.31 -3.73 -6.64
CA LEU A 255 4.63 -4.97 -7.34
C LEU A 255 6.08 -5.43 -7.06
N PRO A 256 7.11 -4.59 -7.22
CA PRO A 256 8.48 -4.98 -6.89
C PRO A 256 8.66 -5.47 -5.45
N ALA A 257 7.88 -4.94 -4.50
CA ALA A 257 7.96 -5.33 -3.10
C ALA A 257 7.62 -6.80 -2.83
N PHE A 258 7.01 -7.54 -3.75
CA PHE A 258 6.84 -9.01 -3.64
C PHE A 258 8.11 -9.78 -3.97
N ALA A 259 9.02 -9.25 -4.78
CA ALA A 259 10.15 -9.99 -5.32
C ALA A 259 11.17 -10.42 -4.25
N GLY A 260 11.84 -11.52 -4.47
CA GLY A 260 12.94 -11.97 -3.61
C GLY A 260 14.12 -11.01 -3.61
N HIS A 261 14.37 -10.35 -4.74
CA HIS A 261 15.47 -9.41 -4.87
C HIS A 261 15.05 -8.09 -5.54
N ILE A 262 15.53 -6.97 -4.97
CA ILE A 262 15.36 -5.63 -5.53
C ILE A 262 16.72 -4.94 -5.53
N SER A 263 17.09 -4.39 -6.69
CA SER A 263 18.20 -3.45 -6.80
C SER A 263 17.67 -2.09 -7.26
N ALA A 264 18.22 -1.01 -6.71
CA ALA A 264 17.80 0.34 -7.01
C ALA A 264 19.02 1.21 -7.35
N SER A 265 18.92 2.04 -8.38
CA SER A 265 19.93 3.05 -8.70
C SER A 265 19.88 4.20 -7.67
N ARG A 266 20.95 4.99 -7.56
CA ARG A 266 21.06 6.06 -6.56
C ARG A 266 19.99 7.15 -6.72
N ASP A 267 19.50 7.38 -7.93
CA ASP A 267 18.45 8.35 -8.26
C ASP A 267 17.03 7.84 -7.96
N THR A 268 16.91 6.59 -7.50
CA THR A 268 15.60 5.99 -7.20
C THR A 268 14.95 6.64 -6.00
N PHE A 269 13.65 6.87 -6.13
CA PHE A 269 12.80 7.25 -5.01
C PHE A 269 11.47 6.53 -5.04
N PHE A 270 10.90 6.37 -3.86
CA PHE A 270 9.64 5.69 -3.62
C PHE A 270 8.57 6.67 -3.12
N ARG A 271 7.32 6.41 -3.46
CA ARG A 271 6.19 7.18 -2.95
C ARG A 271 4.91 6.37 -3.02
N LEU A 272 4.05 6.52 -2.00
CA LEU A 272 2.68 5.98 -1.96
C LEU A 272 1.69 7.15 -1.88
N PRO A 273 1.14 7.61 -3.02
CA PRO A 273 0.28 8.80 -3.04
C PRO A 273 -1.22 8.49 -2.88
N GLU A 274 -1.60 7.23 -2.73
CA GLU A 274 -2.97 6.74 -2.88
C GLU A 274 -3.93 7.34 -1.85
N VAL A 275 -3.48 7.53 -0.59
CA VAL A 275 -4.31 8.12 0.47
C VAL A 275 -4.71 9.55 0.13
N ALA A 276 -3.80 10.33 -0.46
CA ALA A 276 -4.12 11.69 -0.94
C ALA A 276 -5.11 11.70 -2.13
N MET A 277 -5.36 10.55 -2.74
CA MET A 277 -6.39 10.37 -3.77
C MET A 277 -7.72 9.86 -3.20
N GLY A 278 -7.81 9.63 -1.88
CA GLY A 278 -8.95 8.99 -1.23
C GLY A 278 -8.98 7.47 -1.44
N LEU A 279 -7.83 6.85 -1.69
CA LEU A 279 -7.64 5.41 -1.91
C LEU A 279 -6.57 4.84 -0.97
N ILE A 280 -6.31 3.55 -1.06
CA ILE A 280 -5.14 2.89 -0.47
C ILE A 280 -4.28 2.29 -1.58
N PRO A 281 -3.01 1.92 -1.32
CA PRO A 281 -2.24 1.09 -2.25
C PRO A 281 -3.04 -0.16 -2.64
N GLY A 282 -3.25 -0.37 -3.93
CA GLY A 282 -4.21 -1.36 -4.44
C GLY A 282 -3.66 -2.27 -5.54
N ALA A 283 -2.34 -2.24 -5.75
CA ALA A 283 -1.63 -3.18 -6.63
C ALA A 283 -0.82 -4.21 -5.83
N GLY A 284 -1.23 -4.48 -4.59
CA GLY A 284 -0.59 -5.38 -3.65
C GLY A 284 0.18 -4.66 -2.53
N GLY A 285 0.20 -3.34 -2.49
CA GLY A 285 1.05 -2.54 -1.60
C GLY A 285 0.71 -2.65 -0.12
N CYS A 286 -0.57 -2.82 0.24
CA CYS A 286 -0.96 -3.11 1.63
C CYS A 286 -0.59 -4.54 2.09
N VAL A 287 -0.04 -5.35 1.20
CA VAL A 287 0.40 -6.72 1.46
C VAL A 287 1.91 -6.84 1.37
N SER A 288 2.51 -6.39 0.26
CA SER A 288 3.94 -6.55 -0.01
C SER A 288 4.82 -5.63 0.84
N ILE A 289 4.47 -4.35 0.92
CA ILE A 289 5.31 -3.34 1.59
C ILE A 289 5.38 -3.56 3.11
N PRO A 290 4.25 -3.80 3.84
CA PRO A 290 4.33 -4.08 5.28
C PRO A 290 5.19 -5.30 5.63
N ARG A 291 5.24 -6.32 4.76
CA ARG A 291 6.07 -7.50 4.94
C ARG A 291 7.57 -7.23 4.78
N ARG A 292 7.95 -6.10 4.14
CA ARG A 292 9.35 -5.66 3.97
C ARG A 292 9.82 -4.70 5.04
N ILE A 293 9.01 -3.68 5.32
CA ILE A 293 9.45 -2.55 6.16
C ILE A 293 8.63 -2.37 7.44
N GLY A 294 7.68 -3.27 7.68
CA GLY A 294 6.76 -3.19 8.80
C GLY A 294 5.54 -2.31 8.53
N ARG A 295 4.47 -2.54 9.31
CA ARG A 295 3.18 -1.88 9.15
C ARG A 295 3.24 -0.38 9.46
N HIS A 296 3.92 0.02 10.54
CA HIS A 296 4.01 1.43 10.95
C HIS A 296 4.63 2.31 9.85
N ARG A 297 5.78 1.89 9.31
CA ARG A 297 6.46 2.61 8.24
C ARG A 297 5.62 2.67 6.96
N THR A 298 4.92 1.58 6.64
CA THR A 298 4.02 1.54 5.47
C THR A 298 2.87 2.51 5.62
N ASN A 299 2.18 2.49 6.78
CA ASN A 299 1.08 3.42 7.07
C ASN A 299 1.57 4.87 7.04
N TYR A 300 2.73 5.15 7.65
CA TYR A 300 3.33 6.48 7.65
C TYR A 300 3.59 6.99 6.23
N LEU A 301 4.25 6.19 5.39
CA LEU A 301 4.53 6.55 3.99
C LEU A 301 3.26 6.78 3.18
N ALA A 302 2.23 5.94 3.36
CA ALA A 302 0.98 6.04 2.62
C ALA A 302 0.14 7.26 3.06
N VAL A 303 0.05 7.54 4.38
CA VAL A 303 -0.73 8.67 4.90
C VAL A 303 -0.05 10.00 4.60
N THR A 304 1.26 10.10 4.75
CA THR A 304 2.01 11.33 4.49
C THR A 304 2.26 11.57 3.00
N GLY A 305 2.28 10.50 2.20
CA GLY A 305 2.64 10.56 0.79
C GLY A 305 4.04 11.11 0.55
N MET A 306 4.93 11.02 1.55
CA MET A 306 6.28 11.56 1.45
C MET A 306 7.13 10.79 0.43
N LYS A 307 8.14 11.48 -0.09
CA LYS A 307 9.13 10.89 -0.98
C LYS A 307 10.26 10.28 -0.14
N LEU A 308 10.52 8.98 -0.33
CA LEU A 308 11.63 8.26 0.29
C LEU A 308 12.71 8.02 -0.76
N SER A 309 13.93 8.47 -0.52
CA SER A 309 15.10 8.19 -1.37
C SER A 309 15.81 6.91 -0.93
N VAL A 310 16.67 6.37 -1.80
CA VAL A 310 17.51 5.18 -1.47
C VAL A 310 18.52 5.47 -0.35
N GLU A 311 18.84 6.75 -0.13
CA GLU A 311 19.83 7.18 0.88
C GLU A 311 19.21 7.35 2.29
N ASN A 312 17.90 7.33 2.40
CA ASN A 312 17.12 7.39 3.64
C ASN A 312 16.56 6.01 3.97
#